data_41a6c03a8afe5225348c44bb97ec656e
#
_entry.id   41a6c03a8afe5225348c44bb97ec656e
#
_cell.length_a   1.000
_cell.length_b   1.000
_cell.length_c   1.000
_cell.angle_alpha   90.00
_cell.angle_beta   90.00
_cell.angle_gamma   90.00
#
_symmetry.space_group_name_H-M   'P 1'
#
loop_
_entity.id
_entity.type
_entity.pdbx_description
1 polymer ?
#
loop_
_entity_poly.entity_id
_entity_poly.type
_entity_poly.pdbx_seq_one_letter_code
_entity_poly.pdbx_strand_id
1 'polypeptide(L)'
;MAKTRNLIQTRPNTDVAFYTPDTNALNKITEYVNAGKTSGLVTTVSEDNLTQTLSLTFNTDEDYNNFKLEDDIITSSAKRIYHCQNNSIAFSVEEI
;
A
#
# COMPACT_ATOMS: atom_id res chain seq x y z
N MET A 1 18.96 -7.16 -3.30
CA MET A 1 18.32 -6.56 -4.49
C MET A 1 17.07 -5.83 -4.05
N ALA A 2 16.82 -4.64 -4.56
CA ALA A 2 15.65 -3.86 -4.16
C ALA A 2 14.35 -4.51 -4.66
N LYS A 3 13.28 -4.33 -3.89
CA LYS A 3 11.95 -4.86 -4.20
C LYS A 3 10.92 -3.74 -4.07
N THR A 4 10.15 -3.50 -5.13
CA THR A 4 9.08 -2.50 -5.12
C THR A 4 7.73 -3.19 -5.03
N ARG A 5 6.87 -2.69 -4.13
CA ARG A 5 5.49 -3.13 -3.99
C ARG A 5 4.57 -1.97 -4.34
N ASN A 6 3.70 -2.19 -5.32
CA ASN A 6 2.69 -1.22 -5.72
C ASN A 6 1.31 -1.75 -5.35
N LEU A 7 0.56 -0.97 -4.58
CA LEU A 7 -0.85 -1.22 -4.29
C LEU A 7 -1.66 -0.32 -5.22
N ILE A 8 -2.43 -0.91 -6.11
CA ILE A 8 -3.15 -0.18 -7.16
C ILE A 8 -4.64 -0.31 -6.89
N GLN A 9 -5.34 0.83 -6.83
CA GLN A 9 -6.78 0.91 -6.63
C GLN A 9 -7.40 1.72 -7.76
N THR A 10 -8.43 1.17 -8.40
CA THR A 10 -9.21 1.90 -9.40
C THR A 10 -10.66 1.97 -8.92
N ARG A 11 -11.14 3.19 -8.65
CA ARG A 11 -12.50 3.42 -8.14
C ARG A 11 -13.48 3.70 -9.29
N PRO A 12 -14.79 3.43 -9.08
CA PRO A 12 -15.79 3.61 -10.13
C PRO A 12 -16.06 5.08 -10.46
N ASN A 13 -15.87 5.98 -9.47
CA ASN A 13 -16.08 7.43 -9.65
C ASN A 13 -15.35 8.18 -8.52
N THR A 14 -15.34 9.50 -8.61
CA THR A 14 -14.62 10.35 -7.65
C THR A 14 -15.32 10.56 -6.32
N ASP A 15 -16.59 10.12 -6.19
CA ASP A 15 -17.33 10.19 -4.93
C ASP A 15 -16.95 9.07 -3.96
N VAL A 16 -16.29 8.02 -4.45
CA VAL A 16 -15.82 6.89 -3.66
C VAL A 16 -14.41 7.16 -3.18
N ALA A 17 -14.16 7.10 -1.87
CA ALA A 17 -12.83 7.31 -1.32
C ALA A 17 -11.94 6.08 -1.55
N PHE A 18 -10.66 6.30 -1.90
CA PHE A 18 -9.65 5.24 -1.89
C PHE A 18 -9.42 4.75 -0.46
N TYR A 19 -9.02 3.50 -0.32
CA TYR A 19 -8.53 3.01 0.96
C TYR A 19 -7.21 3.71 1.30
N THR A 20 -7.11 4.20 2.54
CA THR A 20 -5.88 4.78 3.08
C THR A 20 -5.41 3.91 4.25
N PRO A 21 -4.12 3.53 4.31
CA PRO A 21 -3.60 2.79 5.45
C PRO A 21 -3.89 3.51 6.76
N ASP A 22 -4.24 2.76 7.81
CA ASP A 22 -4.53 3.35 9.11
C ASP A 22 -3.23 3.78 9.82
N THR A 23 -3.38 4.44 10.97
CA THR A 23 -2.25 4.96 11.75
C THR A 23 -1.25 3.86 12.10
N ASN A 24 -1.72 2.67 12.45
CA ASN A 24 -0.82 1.56 12.82
C ASN A 24 0.03 1.12 11.64
N ALA A 25 -0.56 1.01 10.44
CA ALA A 25 0.17 0.66 9.23
C ALA A 25 1.18 1.75 8.86
N LEU A 26 0.77 3.02 8.95
CA LEU A 26 1.66 4.16 8.66
C LEU A 26 2.82 4.23 9.65
N ASN A 27 2.58 3.95 10.93
CA ASN A 27 3.64 3.89 11.94
C ASN A 27 4.64 2.77 11.63
N LYS A 28 4.16 1.62 11.17
CA LYS A 28 5.03 0.49 10.79
C LYS A 28 5.91 0.86 9.59
N ILE A 29 5.34 1.55 8.59
CA ILE A 29 6.11 2.07 7.46
C ILE A 29 7.20 3.02 7.95
N THR A 30 6.87 3.93 8.89
CA THR A 30 7.82 4.87 9.47
C THR A 30 8.94 4.14 10.19
N GLU A 31 8.64 3.08 10.94
CA GLU A 31 9.67 2.26 11.60
C GLU A 31 10.66 1.69 10.57
N TYR A 32 10.16 1.19 9.45
CA TYR A 32 10.99 0.62 8.39
C TYR A 32 11.83 1.71 7.69
N VAL A 33 11.28 2.90 7.50
CA VAL A 33 12.02 4.04 6.95
C VAL A 33 13.17 4.41 7.90
N ASN A 34 12.89 4.52 9.20
CA ASN A 34 13.89 4.90 10.20
C ASN A 34 14.97 3.83 10.35
N ALA A 35 14.65 2.57 10.10
CA ALA A 35 15.63 1.48 10.11
C ALA A 35 16.41 1.36 8.80
N GLY A 36 16.14 2.20 7.81
CA GLY A 36 16.81 2.17 6.52
C GLY A 36 16.39 1.00 5.62
N LYS A 37 15.23 0.40 5.88
CA LYS A 37 14.77 -0.80 5.14
C LYS A 37 13.88 -0.49 3.95
N THR A 38 13.24 0.69 3.93
CA THR A 38 12.42 1.16 2.81
C THR A 38 12.61 2.65 2.59
N SER A 39 12.34 3.10 1.37
CA SER A 39 12.45 4.52 0.98
C SER A 39 11.27 5.37 1.46
N GLY A 40 10.19 4.74 1.93
CA GLY A 40 8.96 5.43 2.33
C GLY A 40 7.87 5.33 1.27
N LEU A 41 6.66 5.72 1.68
CA LEU A 41 5.46 5.59 0.85
C LEU A 41 5.40 6.72 -0.18
N VAL A 42 5.22 6.35 -1.44
CA VAL A 42 4.98 7.30 -2.54
C VAL A 42 3.56 7.07 -3.07
N THR A 43 2.77 8.13 -3.11
CA THR A 43 1.39 8.08 -3.60
C THR A 43 1.30 8.82 -4.93
N THR A 44 0.75 8.15 -5.94
CA THR A 44 0.47 8.79 -7.24
C THR A 44 -0.99 8.55 -7.61
N VAL A 45 -1.59 9.52 -8.30
CA VAL A 45 -2.99 9.46 -8.74
C VAL A 45 -3.03 9.80 -10.22
N SER A 46 -3.83 9.05 -10.99
CA SER A 46 -3.99 9.29 -12.43
C SER A 46 -4.68 10.63 -12.71
N GLU A 47 -4.56 11.14 -13.95
CA GLU A 47 -5.14 12.42 -14.36
C GLU A 47 -6.65 12.46 -14.15
N ASP A 48 -7.34 11.35 -14.37
CA ASP A 48 -8.79 11.27 -14.19
C ASP A 48 -9.20 11.08 -12.73
N ASN A 49 -8.25 10.99 -11.80
CA ASN A 49 -8.45 10.76 -10.37
C ASN A 49 -9.12 9.42 -10.03
N LEU A 50 -9.13 8.46 -10.95
CA LEU A 50 -9.77 7.17 -10.72
C LEU A 50 -8.82 6.07 -10.26
N THR A 51 -7.50 6.21 -10.51
CA THR A 51 -6.52 5.19 -10.11
C THR A 51 -5.47 5.79 -9.18
N GLN A 52 -5.29 5.16 -8.03
CA GLN A 52 -4.24 5.51 -7.06
C GLN A 52 -3.24 4.37 -6.95
N THR A 53 -1.97 4.72 -6.94
CA THR A 53 -0.89 3.77 -6.68
C THR A 53 -0.14 4.17 -5.41
N LEU A 54 -0.05 3.25 -4.45
CA LEU A 54 0.77 3.39 -3.25
C LEU A 54 2.00 2.53 -3.43
N SER A 55 3.17 3.14 -3.48
CA SER A 55 4.42 2.47 -3.81
C SER A 55 5.41 2.49 -2.65
N LEU A 56 5.99 1.33 -2.32
CA LEU A 56 7.05 1.18 -1.34
C LEU A 56 8.19 0.39 -1.97
N THR A 57 9.41 0.90 -1.87
CA THR A 57 10.61 0.19 -2.33
C THR A 57 11.44 -0.23 -1.13
N PHE A 58 11.75 -1.51 -1.03
CA PHE A 58 12.55 -2.11 0.04
C PHE A 58 13.96 -2.41 -0.48
N ASN A 59 14.94 -2.30 0.41
CA ASN A 59 16.33 -2.50 0.03
C ASN A 59 16.64 -3.96 -0.35
N THR A 60 15.94 -4.91 0.27
CA THR A 60 16.13 -6.34 0.04
C THR A 60 14.79 -7.07 0.00
N ASP A 61 14.79 -8.27 -0.60
CA ASP A 61 13.63 -9.16 -0.57
C ASP A 61 13.30 -9.59 0.87
N GLU A 62 14.31 -9.77 1.72
CA GLU A 62 14.11 -10.13 3.12
C GLU A 62 13.34 -9.05 3.86
N ASP A 63 13.71 -7.78 3.70
CA ASP A 63 13.01 -6.66 4.33
C ASP A 63 11.56 -6.61 3.88
N TYR A 64 11.29 -6.83 2.60
CA TYR A 64 9.95 -6.88 2.06
C TYR A 64 9.13 -8.04 2.65
N ASN A 65 9.74 -9.23 2.70
CA ASN A 65 9.07 -10.42 3.25
C ASN A 65 8.73 -10.23 4.73
N ASN A 66 9.63 -9.64 5.50
CA ASN A 66 9.40 -9.33 6.92
C ASN A 66 8.29 -8.30 7.08
N PHE A 67 8.26 -7.27 6.23
CA PHE A 67 7.21 -6.26 6.25
C PHE A 67 5.82 -6.87 6.05
N LYS A 68 5.67 -7.79 5.10
CA LYS A 68 4.40 -8.45 4.81
C LYS A 68 3.87 -9.29 5.98
N LEU A 69 4.77 -9.73 6.87
CA LEU A 69 4.42 -10.56 8.02
C LEU A 69 4.08 -9.74 9.27
N GLU A 70 4.28 -8.42 9.25
CA GLU A 70 3.92 -7.57 10.37
C GLU A 70 2.41 -7.57 10.58
N ASP A 71 1.96 -7.73 11.84
CA ASP A 71 0.54 -7.81 12.17
C ASP A 71 -0.23 -6.58 11.70
N ASP A 72 0.35 -5.38 11.87
CA ASP A 72 -0.29 -4.14 11.45
C ASP A 72 -0.49 -4.08 9.94
N ILE A 73 0.42 -4.67 9.17
CA ILE A 73 0.33 -4.71 7.71
C ILE A 73 -0.68 -5.76 7.25
N ILE A 74 -0.72 -6.91 7.90
CA ILE A 74 -1.72 -7.96 7.63
C ILE A 74 -3.13 -7.39 7.88
N THR A 75 -3.31 -6.69 9.00
CA THR A 75 -4.59 -6.07 9.37
C THR A 75 -4.98 -4.99 8.36
N SER A 76 -4.04 -4.14 7.94
CA SER A 76 -4.28 -3.11 6.94
C SER A 76 -4.68 -3.71 5.59
N SER A 77 -4.04 -4.80 5.18
CA SER A 77 -4.37 -5.51 3.95
C SER A 77 -5.80 -6.05 3.98
N ALA A 78 -6.23 -6.62 5.10
CA ALA A 78 -7.59 -7.12 5.28
C ALA A 78 -8.61 -5.97 5.20
N LYS A 79 -8.33 -4.85 5.84
CA LYS A 79 -9.18 -3.64 5.79
C LYS A 79 -9.28 -3.09 4.37
N ARG A 80 -8.17 -3.10 3.62
CA ARG A 80 -8.15 -2.64 2.23
C ARG A 80 -9.05 -3.50 1.35
N ILE A 81 -8.94 -4.81 1.47
CA ILE A 81 -9.77 -5.75 0.70
C ILE A 81 -11.24 -5.50 1.00
N TYR A 82 -11.60 -5.38 2.27
CA TYR A 82 -12.97 -5.12 2.71
C TYR A 82 -13.50 -3.79 2.15
N HIS A 83 -12.72 -2.72 2.29
CA HIS A 83 -13.10 -1.39 1.79
C HIS A 83 -13.30 -1.41 0.27
N CYS A 84 -12.38 -2.03 -0.47
CA CYS A 84 -12.45 -2.08 -1.92
C CYS A 84 -13.65 -2.89 -2.39
N GLN A 85 -13.93 -4.03 -1.77
CA GLN A 85 -15.09 -4.85 -2.12
C GLN A 85 -16.40 -4.12 -1.86
N ASN A 86 -16.52 -3.42 -0.74
CA ASN A 86 -17.75 -2.69 -0.38
C ASN A 86 -18.00 -1.44 -1.22
N ASN A 87 -16.96 -0.92 -1.88
CA ASN A 87 -17.06 0.33 -2.64
C ASN A 87 -16.83 0.12 -4.14
N SER A 88 -16.85 -1.12 -4.60
CA SER A 88 -16.63 -1.48 -6.01
C SER A 88 -15.31 -0.96 -6.58
N ILE A 89 -14.27 -0.91 -5.75
CA ILE A 89 -12.93 -0.51 -6.15
C ILE A 89 -12.18 -1.76 -6.64
N ALA A 90 -11.68 -1.73 -7.87
CA ALA A 90 -10.78 -2.76 -8.36
C ALA A 90 -9.40 -2.55 -7.73
N PHE A 91 -8.78 -3.61 -7.23
CA PHE A 91 -7.46 -3.50 -6.61
C PHE A 91 -6.54 -4.63 -7.03
N SER A 92 -5.25 -4.32 -7.03
CA SER A 92 -4.22 -5.30 -7.32
C SER A 92 -2.94 -4.96 -6.56
N VAL A 93 -2.07 -5.95 -6.41
CA VAL A 93 -0.73 -5.78 -5.84
C VAL A 93 0.26 -6.19 -6.91
N GLU A 94 1.22 -5.30 -7.19
CA GLU A 94 2.29 -5.54 -8.15
C GLU A 94 3.62 -5.59 -7.40
N GLU A 95 4.41 -6.60 -7.66
CA GLU A 95 5.73 -6.77 -7.05
C GLU A 95 6.78 -6.77 -8.16
N ILE A 96 7.72 -5.82 -8.08
CA ILE A 96 8.73 -5.64 -9.12
C ILE A 96 10.14 -5.80 -8.55
#